data_3ac948cdd3ef4719fb59160bc17303aa
#
_entry.id   3ac948cdd3ef4719fb59160bc17303aa
#
_cell.length_a   1.000
_cell.length_b   1.000
_cell.length_c   1.000
_cell.angle_alpha   90.00
_cell.angle_beta   90.00
_cell.angle_gamma   90.00
#
_symmetry.space_group_name_H-M   'P 1'
#
loop_
_entity.id
_entity.type
_entity.pdbx_description
1 polymer ?
#
loop_
_entity_poly.entity_id
_entity_poly.type
_entity_poly.pdbx_seq_one_letter_code
_entity_poly.pdbx_strand_id
1 'polypeptide(L)' 'AGSEDGPYGLGSAKSGEGGAGPAGWTIKGNADSGLYHTPASPSYDVTIAELWFVDEATAEAAGFKKYK' A
#
# COMPACT_ATOMS: atom_id res chain seq x y z
N ALA A 1 2.56 8.43 11.10
CA ALA A 1 1.93 7.64 10.05
C ALA A 1 0.61 8.27 9.66
N GLY A 2 0.24 8.22 8.40
CA GLY A 2 -0.98 8.83 7.93
C GLY A 2 -0.83 10.29 7.51
N SER A 3 0.33 10.89 7.79
CA SER A 3 0.60 12.27 7.40
C SER A 3 1.44 12.35 6.13
N GLU A 4 1.87 11.20 5.58
CA GLU A 4 2.61 11.19 4.34
C GLU A 4 1.68 11.55 3.18
N ASP A 5 2.21 12.31 2.24
CA ASP A 5 1.47 12.72 1.06
C ASP A 5 2.15 12.11 -0.15
N GLY A 6 1.68 10.94 -0.55
CA GLY A 6 2.27 10.19 -1.64
C GLY A 6 1.52 10.36 -2.96
N PRO A 7 1.73 9.39 -3.89
CA PRO A 7 1.16 9.49 -5.24
C PRO A 7 -0.36 9.59 -5.27
N TYR A 8 -1.03 9.12 -4.24
CA TYR A 8 -2.49 9.13 -4.16
C TYR A 8 -2.99 10.03 -3.05
N GLY A 9 -2.16 10.98 -2.61
CA GLY A 9 -2.53 11.95 -1.60
C GLY A 9 -2.20 11.49 -0.20
N LEU A 10 -2.80 12.15 0.79
CA LEU A 10 -2.53 11.87 2.20
C LEU A 10 -2.88 10.42 2.53
N GLY A 11 -2.00 9.76 3.24
CA GLY A 11 -2.20 8.35 3.60
C GLY A 11 -1.62 7.37 2.61
N SER A 12 -0.97 7.84 1.55
CA SER A 12 -0.20 7.01 0.64
C SER A 12 1.26 7.42 0.67
N ALA A 13 2.14 6.50 0.27
CA ALA A 13 3.57 6.79 0.22
C ALA A 13 4.22 5.91 -0.83
N LYS A 14 5.14 6.48 -1.58
CA LYS A 14 5.88 5.75 -2.58
C LYS A 14 6.83 4.77 -1.88
N SER A 15 6.97 3.57 -2.46
CA SER A 15 7.92 2.60 -1.93
C SER A 15 9.34 3.09 -2.06
N GLY A 16 10.14 2.78 -1.05
CA GLY A 16 11.56 3.02 -1.10
C GLY A 16 12.30 1.81 -1.66
N GLU A 17 13.59 1.77 -1.39
CA GLU A 17 14.46 0.70 -1.87
C GLU A 17 13.98 -0.64 -1.34
N GLY A 18 13.91 -1.64 -2.24
CA GLY A 18 13.45 -2.97 -1.87
C GLY A 18 11.98 -3.07 -1.55
N GLY A 19 11.20 -2.04 -1.86
CA GLY A 19 9.77 -2.02 -1.58
C GLY A 19 9.46 -1.56 -0.17
N ALA A 20 10.41 -0.96 0.53
CA ALA A 20 10.21 -0.51 1.90
C ALA A 20 9.19 0.63 1.98
N GLY A 21 8.42 0.65 3.07
CA GLY A 21 7.43 1.68 3.31
C GLY A 21 7.65 2.39 4.63
N PRO A 22 6.83 3.39 4.94
CA PRO A 22 6.93 4.10 6.22
C PRO A 22 6.69 3.14 7.39
N ALA A 23 7.32 3.44 8.52
CA ALA A 23 7.18 2.61 9.70
C ALA A 23 5.72 2.53 10.12
N GLY A 24 5.26 1.32 10.41
CA GLY A 24 3.89 1.09 10.86
C GLY A 24 2.85 0.99 9.76
N TRP A 25 3.22 1.25 8.52
CA TRP A 25 2.30 1.09 7.40
C TRP A 25 2.34 -0.35 6.91
N THR A 26 1.18 -0.96 6.75
CA THR A 26 1.10 -2.39 6.45
C THR A 26 0.37 -2.71 5.16
N ILE A 27 -0.21 -1.73 4.48
CA ILE A 27 -0.99 -1.99 3.28
C ILE A 27 -0.11 -1.76 2.05
N LYS A 28 0.21 -2.84 1.35
CA LYS A 28 1.01 -2.77 0.12
C LYS A 28 0.11 -2.50 -1.07
N GLY A 29 0.47 -1.52 -1.88
CA GLY A 29 -0.29 -1.20 -3.08
C GLY A 29 0.49 -1.53 -4.33
N ASN A 30 -0.22 -1.98 -5.36
CA ASN A 30 0.37 -2.29 -6.65
C ASN A 30 -0.44 -1.57 -7.73
N ALA A 31 0.12 -0.49 -8.26
CA ALA A 31 -0.59 0.34 -9.24
C ALA A 31 -0.81 -0.38 -10.57
N ASP A 32 0.06 -1.33 -10.90
CA ASP A 32 -0.06 -2.11 -12.12
C ASP A 32 -1.38 -2.87 -12.17
N SER A 33 -1.73 -3.52 -11.05
CA SER A 33 -2.94 -4.33 -10.99
C SER A 33 -4.12 -3.58 -10.39
N GLY A 34 -3.86 -2.45 -9.71
CA GLY A 34 -4.90 -1.73 -8.99
C GLY A 34 -5.36 -2.44 -7.74
N LEU A 35 -4.50 -3.31 -7.17
CA LEU A 35 -4.84 -4.11 -6.00
C LEU A 35 -3.98 -3.71 -4.82
N TYR A 36 -4.53 -3.85 -3.61
CA TYR A 36 -3.75 -3.69 -2.39
C TYR A 36 -3.72 -5.01 -1.63
N HIS A 37 -2.65 -5.21 -0.89
CA HIS A 37 -2.41 -6.45 -0.13
C HIS A 37 -2.33 -6.13 1.34
N THR A 38 -2.95 -6.99 2.15
CA THR A 38 -2.90 -6.86 3.61
C THR A 38 -2.02 -7.96 4.18
N PRO A 39 -1.53 -7.80 5.43
CA PRO A 39 -0.71 -8.86 6.05
C PRO A 39 -1.38 -10.21 6.14
N ALA A 40 -2.71 -10.27 6.08
CA ALA A 40 -3.44 -11.53 6.09
C ALA A 40 -3.44 -12.23 4.74
N SER A 41 -3.01 -11.56 3.68
CA SER A 41 -2.99 -12.15 2.33
C SER A 41 -1.88 -13.20 2.23
N PRO A 42 -2.16 -14.36 1.61
CA PRO A 42 -1.12 -15.39 1.46
C PRO A 42 0.08 -14.93 0.65
N SER A 43 -0.10 -13.97 -0.25
CA SER A 43 0.99 -13.48 -1.09
C SER A 43 1.64 -12.21 -0.57
N TYR A 44 1.24 -11.75 0.63
CA TYR A 44 1.72 -10.47 1.15
C TYR A 44 3.25 -10.42 1.23
N ASP A 45 3.85 -11.46 1.79
CA ASP A 45 5.30 -11.47 2.03
C ASP A 45 6.12 -11.48 0.75
N VAL A 46 5.60 -12.07 -0.31
CA VAL A 46 6.31 -12.17 -1.58
C VAL A 46 5.99 -11.00 -2.51
N THR A 47 5.03 -10.16 -2.14
CA THR A 47 4.65 -9.00 -2.94
C THR A 47 5.57 -7.83 -2.62
N ILE A 48 6.16 -7.26 -3.65
CA ILE A 48 6.96 -6.05 -3.50
C ILE A 48 6.06 -4.86 -3.80
N ALA A 49 5.86 -4.02 -2.79
CA ALA A 49 4.95 -2.89 -2.92
C ALA A 49 5.51 -1.84 -3.87
N GLU A 50 4.66 -1.32 -4.74
CA GLU A 50 4.99 -0.15 -5.54
C GLU A 50 4.72 1.12 -4.74
N LEU A 51 3.76 1.03 -3.84
CA LEU A 51 3.44 2.12 -2.91
C LEU A 51 2.80 1.51 -1.67
N TRP A 52 2.63 2.34 -0.66
CA TRP A 52 2.04 1.92 0.61
C TRP A 52 0.86 2.80 0.94
N PHE A 53 -0.10 2.23 1.66
CA PHE A 53 -1.21 2.97 2.22
C PHE A 53 -1.20 2.81 3.74
N VAL A 54 -1.68 3.83 4.43
CA VAL A 54 -1.71 3.79 5.89
C VAL A 54 -2.73 2.78 6.40
N ASP A 55 -3.83 2.59 5.66
CA ASP A 55 -4.85 1.61 6.00
C ASP A 55 -5.65 1.22 4.75
N GLU A 56 -6.53 0.22 4.93
CA GLU A 56 -7.33 -0.28 3.81
C GLU A 56 -8.31 0.77 3.29
N ALA A 57 -8.89 1.56 4.19
CA ALA A 57 -9.86 2.57 3.79
C ALA A 57 -9.22 3.59 2.85
N THR A 58 -7.97 3.97 3.13
CA THR A 58 -7.24 4.91 2.27
C THR A 58 -6.97 4.29 0.91
N ALA A 59 -6.60 3.01 0.88
CA ALA A 59 -6.34 2.31 -0.38
C ALA A 59 -7.61 2.25 -1.22
N GLU A 60 -8.74 1.94 -0.61
CA GLU A 60 -10.01 1.86 -1.32
C GLU A 60 -10.44 3.22 -1.83
N ALA A 61 -10.22 4.26 -1.05
CA ALA A 61 -10.53 5.62 -1.46
C ALA A 61 -9.68 6.05 -2.68
N ALA A 62 -8.50 5.47 -2.83
CA ALA A 62 -7.65 5.73 -3.98
C ALA A 62 -8.04 4.91 -5.21
N GLY A 63 -9.04 4.05 -5.08
CA GLY A 63 -9.52 3.24 -6.20
C GLY A 63 -8.92 1.84 -6.27
N PHE A 64 -8.15 1.45 -5.26
CA PHE A 64 -7.57 0.11 -5.21
C PHE A 64 -8.57 -0.88 -4.66
N LYS A 65 -8.43 -2.13 -5.08
CA LYS A 65 -9.28 -3.22 -4.60
C LYS A 65 -8.45 -4.21 -3.82
N LYS A 66 -9.08 -4.85 -2.84
CA LYS A 66 -8.38 -5.81 -2.00
C LYS A 66 -8.03 -7.07 -2.79
N TYR A 67 -6.77 -7.47 -2.70
CA TYR A 67 -6.33 -8.76 -3.22
C TYR A 67 -6.79 -9.85 -2.25
N LYS A 68 -7.25 -10.96 -2.79
CA LYS A 68 -7.77 -12.06 -1.98
C LYS A 68 -6.78 -12.59 -0.97
#